data_57db9e315dc457e84c61a5179e930844
#
_entry.id   57db9e315dc457e84c61a5179e930844
#
_cell.length_a   1.000
_cell.length_b   1.000
_cell.length_c   1.000
_cell.angle_alpha   90.00
_cell.angle_beta   90.00
_cell.angle_gamma   90.00
#
_symmetry.space_group_name_H-M   'P 1'
#
loop_
_entity.id
_entity.type
_entity.pdbx_description
1 polymer ?
#
loop_
_entity_poly.entity_id
_entity_poly.type
_entity_poly.pdbx_seq_one_letter_code
_entity_poly.pdbx_strand_id
1 'polypeptide(L)'
;MDSISAEEIFRITQQVWAPMLGFGLILKADRGGDDRPQGRATIGSILLEGTWKGGVTLDFENRLAKMSAGHIFGMETDEVEAEDVHDAVGELANQVGGLIKGKLAPKSLLSLPTITEGIELTVDIPH
;
A
#
# COMPACT_ATOMS: atom_id res chain seq x y z
N MET A 1 -13.19 -20.43 0.54
CA MET A 1 -12.40 -19.21 0.30
C MET A 1 -11.83 -18.72 1.60
N ASP A 2 -10.58 -18.62 1.63
CA ASP A 2 -9.91 -18.22 2.85
C ASP A 2 -9.97 -16.71 3.01
N SER A 3 -10.07 -16.28 4.24
CA SER A 3 -9.99 -14.88 4.57
C SER A 3 -8.62 -14.61 5.19
N ILE A 4 -8.27 -13.36 5.25
CA ILE A 4 -7.02 -12.94 5.85
C ILE A 4 -7.33 -12.04 7.04
N SER A 5 -6.68 -12.28 8.16
CA SER A 5 -6.89 -11.48 9.37
C SER A 5 -6.08 -10.18 9.32
N ALA A 6 -6.49 -9.21 10.13
CA ALA A 6 -5.74 -7.97 10.27
C ALA A 6 -4.31 -8.23 10.73
N GLU A 7 -4.11 -9.21 11.60
CA GLU A 7 -2.78 -9.56 12.08
C GLU A 7 -1.89 -10.12 10.98
N GLU A 8 -2.45 -10.92 10.07
CA GLU A 8 -1.71 -11.43 8.93
C GLU A 8 -1.36 -10.33 7.95
N ILE A 9 -2.30 -9.41 7.69
CA ILE A 9 -2.04 -8.25 6.84
C ILE A 9 -0.91 -7.42 7.44
N PHE A 10 -0.95 -7.19 8.75
CA PHE A 10 0.11 -6.46 9.43
C PHE A 10 1.46 -7.15 9.28
N ARG A 11 1.52 -8.46 9.47
CA ARG A 11 2.75 -9.23 9.34
C ARG A 11 3.33 -9.16 7.93
N ILE A 12 2.45 -9.32 6.93
CA ILE A 12 2.85 -9.22 5.52
C ILE A 12 3.39 -7.84 5.21
N THR A 13 2.69 -6.80 5.65
CA THR A 13 3.10 -5.43 5.41
C THR A 13 4.44 -5.14 6.09
N GLN A 14 4.63 -5.64 7.30
CA GLN A 14 5.88 -5.47 8.03
C GLN A 14 7.05 -6.14 7.32
N GLN A 15 6.83 -7.29 6.68
CA GLN A 15 7.87 -7.96 5.91
C GLN A 15 8.38 -7.11 4.74
N VAL A 16 7.50 -6.28 4.18
CA VAL A 16 7.87 -5.35 3.12
C VAL A 16 8.50 -4.09 3.72
N TRP A 17 7.86 -3.55 4.75
CA TRP A 17 8.22 -2.25 5.32
C TRP A 17 9.60 -2.22 5.95
N ALA A 18 9.88 -3.19 6.79
CA ALA A 18 11.11 -3.18 7.56
C ALA A 18 12.37 -3.17 6.67
N PRO A 19 12.49 -4.09 5.69
CA PRO A 19 13.69 -4.07 4.84
C PRO A 19 13.73 -2.89 3.86
N MET A 20 12.58 -2.42 3.37
CA MET A 20 12.58 -1.36 2.36
C MET A 20 12.66 0.03 2.97
N LEU A 21 12.07 0.24 4.13
CA LEU A 21 11.99 1.57 4.73
C LEU A 21 12.81 1.73 6.00
N GLY A 22 13.27 0.63 6.57
CA GLY A 22 14.14 0.68 7.75
C GLY A 22 13.43 1.05 9.04
N PHE A 23 12.11 1.18 9.04
CA PHE A 23 11.34 1.42 10.26
C PHE A 23 10.15 0.47 10.32
N GLY A 24 9.67 0.23 11.53
CA GLY A 24 8.59 -0.72 11.76
C GLY A 24 7.22 -0.06 11.71
N LEU A 25 6.22 -0.91 11.74
CA LEU A 25 4.83 -0.52 11.77
C LEU A 25 4.23 -0.87 13.13
N ILE A 26 3.19 -0.16 13.49
CA ILE A 26 2.40 -0.45 14.68
C ILE A 26 0.98 -0.73 14.23
N LEU A 27 0.44 -1.88 14.61
CA LEU A 27 -0.92 -2.22 14.28
C LEU A 27 -1.88 -1.40 15.16
N LYS A 28 -2.77 -0.66 14.52
CA LYS A 28 -3.82 0.05 15.23
C LYS A 28 -5.08 -0.80 15.24
N ALA A 29 -5.78 -0.76 16.37
CA ALA A 29 -7.06 -1.44 16.47
C ALA A 29 -8.08 -0.77 15.55
N ASP A 30 -8.95 -1.58 14.96
CA ASP A 30 -10.05 -1.06 14.16
C ASP A 30 -11.03 -0.36 15.09
N ARG A 31 -11.34 0.87 14.80
CA ARG A 31 -12.22 1.69 15.65
C ARG A 31 -13.56 1.98 14.99
N GLY A 32 -13.80 1.38 13.82
CA GLY A 32 -15.03 1.60 13.10
C GLY A 32 -15.17 3.01 12.55
N GLY A 33 -14.11 3.78 12.57
CA GLY A 33 -14.08 5.12 12.02
C GLY A 33 -13.22 5.19 10.78
N ASP A 34 -13.08 6.39 10.26
CA ASP A 34 -12.24 6.64 9.10
C ASP A 34 -10.85 7.05 9.58
N ASP A 35 -9.91 6.12 9.51
CA ASP A 35 -8.53 6.33 9.93
C ASP A 35 -7.62 6.74 8.78
N ARG A 36 -8.19 7.01 7.60
CA ARG A 36 -7.39 7.41 6.46
C ARG A 36 -6.72 8.75 6.70
N PRO A 37 -5.56 9.00 6.05
CA PRO A 37 -4.88 10.27 6.21
C PRO A 37 -5.78 11.45 5.89
N GLN A 38 -5.64 12.51 6.67
CA GLN A 38 -6.33 13.78 6.42
C GLN A 38 -5.47 14.62 5.47
N GLY A 39 -6.14 15.41 4.63
CA GLY A 39 -5.45 16.27 3.68
C GLY A 39 -4.95 15.50 2.47
N ARG A 40 -3.80 15.92 1.96
CA ARG A 40 -3.23 15.32 0.76
C ARG A 40 -2.73 13.91 1.03
N ALA A 41 -3.11 12.99 0.14
CA ALA A 41 -2.72 11.59 0.26
C ALA A 41 -2.33 11.03 -1.10
N THR A 42 -1.47 10.02 -1.07
CA THR A 42 -1.15 9.22 -2.25
C THR A 42 -1.67 7.81 -2.01
N ILE A 43 -2.45 7.31 -2.95
CA ILE A 43 -3.11 6.02 -2.83
C ILE A 43 -2.59 5.08 -3.91
N GLY A 44 -2.01 3.97 -3.48
CA GLY A 44 -1.63 2.90 -4.39
C GLY A 44 -2.61 1.75 -4.28
N SER A 45 -3.12 1.29 -5.40
CA SER A 45 -4.12 0.23 -5.45
C SER A 45 -3.69 -0.85 -6.41
N ILE A 46 -3.97 -2.09 -6.04
CA ILE A 46 -3.67 -3.23 -6.88
C ILE A 46 -4.84 -4.22 -6.77
N LEU A 47 -5.18 -4.85 -7.88
CA LEU A 47 -6.28 -5.80 -7.94
C LEU A 47 -5.78 -7.21 -8.09
N LEU A 48 -6.47 -8.14 -7.45
CA LEU A 48 -6.27 -9.58 -7.65
C LEU A 48 -7.50 -10.13 -8.36
N GLU A 49 -7.29 -10.85 -9.45
CA GLU A 49 -8.36 -11.46 -10.23
C GLU A 49 -8.10 -12.93 -10.46
N GLY A 50 -9.14 -13.74 -10.27
CA GLY A 50 -9.06 -15.16 -10.45
C GLY A 50 -10.18 -15.84 -9.69
N THR A 51 -9.87 -16.95 -9.05
CA THR A 51 -10.83 -17.64 -8.20
C THR A 51 -11.22 -16.80 -6.99
N TRP A 52 -10.33 -15.92 -6.57
CA TRP A 52 -10.60 -14.91 -5.55
C TRP A 52 -10.39 -13.54 -6.17
N LYS A 53 -11.33 -12.64 -5.92
CA LYS A 53 -11.23 -11.28 -6.42
C LYS A 53 -11.21 -10.31 -5.26
N GLY A 54 -10.34 -9.34 -5.35
CA GLY A 54 -10.24 -8.32 -4.31
C GLY A 54 -9.24 -7.26 -4.68
N GLY A 55 -9.02 -6.34 -3.77
CA GLY A 55 -8.07 -5.27 -3.96
C GLY A 55 -7.26 -5.02 -2.71
N VAL A 56 -6.08 -4.48 -2.93
CA VAL A 56 -5.21 -4.01 -1.86
C VAL A 56 -4.97 -2.54 -2.12
N THR A 57 -5.21 -1.72 -1.11
CA THR A 57 -5.02 -0.28 -1.21
C THR A 57 -4.12 0.18 -0.07
N LEU A 58 -3.12 0.97 -0.43
CA LEU A 58 -2.23 1.62 0.52
C LEU A 58 -2.47 3.11 0.44
N ASP A 59 -2.92 3.70 1.55
CA ASP A 59 -3.16 5.14 1.65
C ASP A 59 -2.02 5.76 2.43
N PHE A 60 -1.30 6.68 1.79
CA PHE A 60 -0.18 7.37 2.41
C PHE A 60 -0.50 8.84 2.59
N GLU A 61 -0.30 9.35 3.79
CA GLU A 61 -0.20 10.79 3.96
C GLU A 61 0.96 11.29 3.10
N ASN A 62 0.82 12.47 2.51
CA ASN A 62 1.79 12.98 1.56
C ASN A 62 3.22 13.01 2.10
N ARG A 63 3.39 13.43 3.34
CA ARG A 63 4.71 13.49 3.96
C ARG A 63 5.32 12.10 4.11
N LEU A 64 4.52 11.14 4.56
CA LEU A 64 4.99 9.77 4.70
C LEU A 64 5.37 9.18 3.34
N ALA A 65 4.58 9.48 2.31
CA ALA A 65 4.89 9.01 0.97
C ALA A 65 6.23 9.54 0.48
N LYS A 66 6.50 10.82 0.72
CA LYS A 66 7.79 11.43 0.35
C LYS A 66 8.95 10.85 1.13
N MET A 67 8.78 10.67 2.43
CA MET A 67 9.81 10.08 3.27
C MET A 67 10.12 8.65 2.82
N SER A 68 9.08 7.90 2.48
CA SER A 68 9.24 6.53 2.00
C SER A 68 10.01 6.49 0.68
N ALA A 69 9.65 7.34 -0.26
CA ALA A 69 10.35 7.43 -1.54
C ALA A 69 11.81 7.84 -1.35
N GLY A 70 12.06 8.81 -0.48
CA GLY A 70 13.43 9.23 -0.18
C GLY A 70 14.27 8.10 0.35
N HIS A 71 13.72 7.32 1.26
CA HIS A 71 14.43 6.18 1.82
C HIS A 71 14.71 5.09 0.78
N ILE A 72 13.71 4.76 -0.03
CA ILE A 72 13.84 3.72 -1.05
C ILE A 72 14.88 4.08 -2.10
N PHE A 73 14.89 5.33 -2.54
CA PHE A 73 15.76 5.77 -3.63
C PHE A 73 17.04 6.49 -3.18
N GLY A 74 17.27 6.56 -1.87
CA GLY A 74 18.46 7.22 -1.34
C GLY A 74 18.48 8.72 -1.58
N MET A 75 17.31 9.37 -1.47
CA MET A 75 17.14 10.80 -1.69
C MET A 75 16.75 11.49 -0.39
N GLU A 76 17.11 12.77 -0.26
CA GLU A 76 16.58 13.59 0.82
C GLU A 76 15.10 13.87 0.54
N THR A 77 14.31 13.99 1.60
CA THR A 77 12.87 14.15 1.45
C THR A 77 12.50 15.35 0.59
N ASP A 78 13.22 16.45 0.72
CA ASP A 78 12.95 17.67 -0.06
C ASP A 78 13.36 17.55 -1.53
N GLU A 79 14.15 16.55 -1.89
CA GLU A 79 14.52 16.28 -3.28
C GLU A 79 13.53 15.37 -4.00
N VAL A 80 12.62 14.75 -3.25
CA VAL A 80 11.67 13.78 -3.81
C VAL A 80 10.59 14.51 -4.60
N GLU A 81 10.37 14.06 -5.82
CA GLU A 81 9.34 14.61 -6.70
C GLU A 81 8.14 13.67 -6.78
N ALA A 82 7.05 14.15 -7.38
CA ALA A 82 5.82 13.38 -7.50
C ALA A 82 6.04 12.03 -8.19
N GLU A 83 6.87 12.00 -9.21
CA GLU A 83 7.17 10.78 -9.93
C GLU A 83 7.87 9.75 -9.03
N ASP A 84 8.77 10.22 -8.17
CA ASP A 84 9.46 9.33 -7.22
C ASP A 84 8.47 8.74 -6.22
N VAL A 85 7.51 9.55 -5.76
CA VAL A 85 6.47 9.07 -4.85
C VAL A 85 5.62 8.01 -5.54
N HIS A 86 5.22 8.24 -6.78
CA HIS A 86 4.42 7.28 -7.54
C HIS A 86 5.14 5.95 -7.68
N ASP A 87 6.42 5.99 -8.02
CA ASP A 87 7.23 4.78 -8.17
C ASP A 87 7.36 4.03 -6.86
N ALA A 88 7.60 4.75 -5.77
CA ALA A 88 7.76 4.13 -4.45
C ALA A 88 6.47 3.49 -3.96
N VAL A 89 5.36 4.21 -4.04
CA VAL A 89 4.06 3.70 -3.60
C VAL A 89 3.64 2.52 -4.47
N GLY A 90 3.89 2.60 -5.76
CA GLY A 90 3.61 1.49 -6.67
C GLY A 90 4.39 0.24 -6.32
N GLU A 91 5.68 0.39 -6.00
CA GLU A 91 6.52 -0.73 -5.61
C GLU A 91 6.05 -1.36 -4.31
N LEU A 92 5.70 -0.54 -3.32
CA LEU A 92 5.19 -1.03 -2.05
C LEU A 92 3.86 -1.78 -2.24
N ALA A 93 2.96 -1.22 -3.05
CA ALA A 93 1.69 -1.86 -3.33
C ALA A 93 1.89 -3.22 -4.04
N ASN A 94 2.82 -3.27 -4.98
CA ASN A 94 3.15 -4.51 -5.69
C ASN A 94 3.66 -5.58 -4.73
N GLN A 95 4.56 -5.21 -3.84
CA GLN A 95 5.14 -6.18 -2.92
C GLN A 95 4.14 -6.69 -1.90
N VAL A 96 3.36 -5.79 -1.32
CA VAL A 96 2.32 -6.20 -0.37
C VAL A 96 1.26 -7.04 -1.09
N GLY A 97 0.82 -6.59 -2.27
CA GLY A 97 -0.16 -7.34 -3.06
C GLY A 97 0.34 -8.71 -3.46
N GLY A 98 1.61 -8.81 -3.83
CA GLY A 98 2.22 -10.09 -4.20
C GLY A 98 2.25 -11.09 -3.05
N LEU A 99 2.56 -10.62 -1.85
CA LEU A 99 2.58 -11.47 -0.67
C LEU A 99 1.16 -11.93 -0.29
N ILE A 100 0.19 -11.02 -0.39
CA ILE A 100 -1.21 -11.37 -0.13
C ILE A 100 -1.70 -12.40 -1.16
N LYS A 101 -1.36 -12.18 -2.43
CA LYS A 101 -1.70 -13.13 -3.49
C LYS A 101 -1.15 -14.52 -3.16
N GLY A 102 0.10 -14.60 -2.75
CA GLY A 102 0.73 -15.87 -2.41
C GLY A 102 0.03 -16.60 -1.27
N LYS A 103 -0.54 -15.85 -0.33
CA LYS A 103 -1.25 -16.41 0.83
C LYS A 103 -2.68 -16.83 0.51
N LEU A 104 -3.42 -15.98 -0.21
CA LEU A 104 -4.86 -16.14 -0.41
C LEU A 104 -5.23 -16.79 -1.72
N ALA A 105 -4.54 -16.44 -2.78
CA ALA A 105 -4.98 -16.79 -4.12
C ALA A 105 -3.79 -16.90 -5.07
N PRO A 106 -2.93 -17.89 -4.85
CA PRO A 106 -1.68 -18.00 -5.62
C PRO A 106 -1.87 -18.10 -7.12
N LYS A 107 -3.05 -18.55 -7.56
CA LYS A 107 -3.36 -18.66 -9.00
C LYS A 107 -4.02 -17.43 -9.58
N SER A 108 -4.27 -16.41 -8.75
CA SER A 108 -4.85 -15.17 -9.25
C SER A 108 -3.82 -14.34 -9.99
N LEU A 109 -4.32 -13.43 -10.83
CA LEU A 109 -3.48 -12.48 -11.53
C LEU A 109 -3.43 -11.19 -10.71
N LEU A 110 -2.26 -10.57 -10.69
CA LEU A 110 -2.03 -9.32 -10.01
C LEU A 110 -1.99 -8.21 -11.05
N SER A 111 -2.79 -7.17 -10.86
CA SER A 111 -2.78 -6.04 -11.78
C SER A 111 -1.53 -5.19 -11.58
N LEU A 112 -1.28 -4.26 -12.50
CA LEU A 112 -0.33 -3.20 -12.25
C LEU A 112 -0.91 -2.25 -11.22
N PRO A 113 -0.07 -1.60 -10.41
CA PRO A 113 -0.59 -0.66 -9.44
C PRO A 113 -1.15 0.60 -10.10
N THR A 114 -2.23 1.11 -9.52
CA THR A 114 -2.80 2.40 -9.90
C THR A 114 -2.48 3.39 -8.79
N ILE A 115 -1.89 4.51 -9.15
CA ILE A 115 -1.50 5.53 -8.18
C ILE A 115 -2.37 6.76 -8.38
N THR A 116 -2.97 7.22 -7.30
CA THR A 116 -3.86 8.38 -7.30
C THR A 116 -3.45 9.34 -6.19
N GLU A 117 -3.53 10.62 -6.44
CA GLU A 117 -3.25 11.65 -5.45
C GLU A 117 -4.43 12.58 -5.33
N GLY A 118 -4.62 13.14 -4.14
CA GLY A 118 -5.67 14.12 -3.95
C GLY A 118 -5.90 14.46 -2.50
N ILE A 119 -6.87 15.33 -2.30
CA ILE A 119 -7.37 15.69 -0.98
C ILE A 119 -8.76 15.09 -0.86
N GLU A 120 -9.00 14.37 0.22
CA GLU A 120 -10.30 13.75 0.48
C GLU A 120 -10.81 12.91 -0.69
N LEU A 121 -9.88 12.19 -1.31
CA LEU A 121 -10.20 11.39 -2.49
C LEU A 121 -10.77 10.04 -2.08
N THR A 122 -11.88 9.67 -2.73
CA THR A 122 -12.44 8.33 -2.58
C THR A 122 -12.25 7.59 -3.89
N VAL A 123 -11.68 6.40 -3.79
CA VAL A 123 -11.46 5.54 -4.96
C VAL A 123 -12.25 4.25 -4.77
N ASP A 124 -13.15 3.98 -5.69
CA ASP A 124 -13.91 2.74 -5.71
C ASP A 124 -13.19 1.73 -6.58
N ILE A 125 -12.83 0.61 -5.98
CA ILE A 125 -12.12 -0.45 -6.69
C ILE A 125 -13.06 -1.63 -6.84
N PRO A 126 -13.40 -2.02 -8.06
CA PRO A 126 -14.29 -3.17 -8.27
C PRO A 126 -13.63 -4.46 -7.80
N HIS A 127 -14.43 -5.31 -7.20
CA HIS A 127 -13.96 -6.62 -6.79
C HIS A 127 -14.75 -7.72 -7.43
#